data_cb8bf27866d47c14a02ec6589030ce63
#
_entry.id   cb8bf27866d47c14a02ec6589030ce63
#
_cell.length_a   1.000
_cell.length_b   1.000
_cell.length_c   1.000
_cell.angle_alpha   90.00
_cell.angle_beta   90.00
_cell.angle_gamma   90.00
#
_symmetry.space_group_name_H-M   'P 1'
#
loop_
_entity.id
_entity.type
_entity.pdbx_description
1 polymer ?
#
loop_
_entity_poly.entity_id
_entity_poly.type
_entity_poly.pdbx_seq_one_letter_code
_entity_poly.pdbx_strand_id
1 'polypeptide(L)'
;MDIVFTGAAVDYAGRLALHPLTLRLHERRIGVIGLNGSGKTTFARLINGLVKPTSGSVTVDGLDTVEKEEAARGKTGFIFQNPQHQMILPILAEDIAFGLKNRGLPAAEITRLTDAVLQRFGIAHLARRRVHELSGGENQLGAIASVLVTGPDLLILDEPTNQLDLRNRALIERTIAALDEQVIVITHDLSLIEHFDRVLLFHEGRLAADGPPGRTIDTYRGIAGC
;
A
#
# COMPACT_ATOMS: atom_id res chain seq x y z
N MET A 1 -9.80 1.88 -10.63
CA MET A 1 -10.55 1.23 -9.52
C MET A 1 -11.30 2.32 -8.75
N ASP A 2 -12.48 2.02 -8.25
CA ASP A 2 -13.32 2.95 -7.49
C ASP A 2 -13.39 2.52 -6.02
N ILE A 3 -12.95 3.38 -5.12
CA ILE A 3 -12.94 3.12 -3.68
C ILE A 3 -13.89 4.12 -3.02
N VAL A 4 -14.90 3.62 -2.31
CA VAL A 4 -15.92 4.47 -1.69
C VAL A 4 -16.03 4.19 -0.21
N PHE A 5 -15.89 5.25 0.59
CA PHE A 5 -16.18 5.28 2.02
C PHE A 5 -17.54 5.94 2.23
N THR A 6 -18.41 5.31 2.99
CA THR A 6 -19.75 5.84 3.32
C THR A 6 -19.90 5.89 4.83
N GLY A 7 -19.58 7.03 5.43
CA GLY A 7 -19.62 7.22 6.88
C GLY A 7 -18.75 6.25 7.67
N ALA A 8 -17.70 5.70 7.05
CA ALA A 8 -16.85 4.67 7.65
C ALA A 8 -16.04 5.26 8.81
N ALA A 9 -16.13 4.62 9.98
CA ALA A 9 -15.38 5.00 11.18
C ALA A 9 -14.73 3.79 11.84
N VAL A 10 -13.69 4.02 12.63
CA VAL A 10 -13.03 2.98 13.44
C VAL A 10 -12.84 3.48 14.85
N ASP A 11 -13.41 2.74 15.78
CA ASP A 11 -13.28 2.95 17.21
C ASP A 11 -12.56 1.75 17.86
N TYR A 12 -11.51 2.01 18.61
CA TYR A 12 -10.83 1.02 19.44
C TYR A 12 -11.11 1.32 20.92
N ALA A 13 -12.09 0.63 21.50
CA ALA A 13 -12.44 0.72 22.91
C ALA A 13 -12.73 2.16 23.40
N GLY A 14 -13.51 2.92 22.63
CA GLY A 14 -13.91 4.31 22.96
C GLY A 14 -12.93 5.38 22.45
N ARG A 15 -11.88 4.98 21.74
CA ARG A 15 -10.97 5.91 21.07
C ARG A 15 -11.17 5.84 19.56
N LEU A 16 -11.70 6.90 18.97
CA LEU A 16 -11.85 7.02 17.52
C LEU A 16 -10.47 7.14 16.86
N ALA A 17 -10.05 6.07 16.18
CA ALA A 17 -8.84 6.07 15.34
C ALA A 17 -9.12 6.69 13.95
N LEU A 18 -10.36 6.57 13.48
CA LEU A 18 -10.87 7.26 12.29
C LEU A 18 -12.31 7.72 12.56
N HIS A 19 -12.53 9.03 12.47
CA HIS A 19 -13.86 9.62 12.53
C HIS A 19 -14.67 9.28 11.29
N PRO A 20 -16.02 9.35 11.33
CA PRO A 20 -16.86 9.06 10.18
C PRO A 20 -16.37 9.79 8.92
N LEU A 21 -16.00 9.01 7.91
CA LEU A 21 -15.44 9.48 6.66
C LEU A 21 -16.36 9.08 5.49
N THR A 22 -16.71 10.07 4.66
CA THR A 22 -17.36 9.84 3.36
C THR A 22 -16.42 10.40 2.29
N LEU A 23 -15.92 9.52 1.42
CA LEU A 23 -14.88 9.85 0.46
C LEU A 23 -14.97 8.89 -0.73
N ARG A 24 -14.67 9.38 -1.93
CA ARG A 24 -14.50 8.55 -3.13
C ARG A 24 -13.15 8.79 -3.77
N LEU A 25 -12.46 7.72 -4.13
CA LEU A 25 -11.13 7.73 -4.72
C LEU A 25 -11.15 6.91 -6.03
N HIS A 26 -10.61 7.48 -7.09
CA HIS A 26 -10.48 6.85 -8.40
C HIS A 26 -9.19 7.28 -9.13
N GLU A 27 -8.43 8.19 -8.54
CA GLU A 27 -7.18 8.70 -9.10
C GLU A 27 -6.13 7.60 -9.14
N ARG A 28 -5.22 7.66 -10.11
CA ARG A 28 -4.19 6.63 -10.30
C ARG A 28 -3.12 6.66 -9.22
N ARG A 29 -2.76 7.86 -8.74
CA ARG A 29 -1.71 8.08 -7.72
C ARG A 29 -2.26 8.93 -6.60
N ILE A 30 -2.36 8.34 -5.41
CA ILE A 30 -2.92 9.00 -4.23
C ILE A 30 -1.89 8.98 -3.11
N GLY A 31 -1.53 10.17 -2.61
CA GLY A 31 -0.71 10.33 -1.42
C GLY A 31 -1.56 10.43 -0.16
N VAL A 32 -1.11 9.86 0.95
CA VAL A 32 -1.75 9.97 2.26
C VAL A 32 -0.72 10.44 3.26
N ILE A 33 -0.90 11.64 3.80
CA ILE A 33 0.02 12.29 4.73
C ILE A 33 -0.64 12.64 6.06
N GLY A 34 0.16 12.98 7.05
CA GLY A 34 -0.27 13.40 8.39
C GLY A 34 0.70 12.95 9.48
N LEU A 35 0.56 13.48 10.66
CA LEU A 35 1.40 13.14 11.81
C LEU A 35 1.21 11.68 12.26
N ASN A 36 2.15 11.16 13.07
CA ASN A 36 2.01 9.83 13.65
C ASN A 36 0.73 9.75 14.51
N GLY A 37 0.00 8.63 14.38
CA GLY A 37 -1.27 8.45 15.07
C GLY A 37 -2.46 9.20 14.46
N SER A 38 -2.32 9.86 13.31
CA SER A 38 -3.41 10.62 12.68
C SER A 38 -4.48 9.77 11.97
N GLY A 39 -4.33 8.43 11.94
CA GLY A 39 -5.33 7.52 11.34
C GLY A 39 -5.00 6.99 9.95
N LYS A 40 -3.89 7.40 9.31
CA LYS A 40 -3.49 6.99 7.95
C LYS A 40 -3.48 5.48 7.71
N THR A 41 -2.78 4.74 8.57
CA THR A 41 -2.68 3.28 8.45
C THR A 41 -4.04 2.61 8.69
N THR A 42 -4.88 3.14 9.59
CA THR A 42 -6.25 2.66 9.81
C THR A 42 -7.10 2.88 8.56
N PHE A 43 -7.05 4.08 7.97
CA PHE A 43 -7.70 4.41 6.70
C PHE A 43 -7.29 3.42 5.59
N ALA A 44 -6.00 3.20 5.41
CA ALA A 44 -5.50 2.30 4.37
C ALA A 44 -5.91 0.83 4.60
N ARG A 45 -5.90 0.38 5.86
CA ARG A 45 -6.31 -0.99 6.22
C ARG A 45 -7.80 -1.26 6.06
N LEU A 46 -8.64 -0.23 6.07
CA LEU A 46 -10.06 -0.36 5.73
C LEU A 46 -10.26 -0.73 4.27
N ILE A 47 -9.41 -0.23 3.35
CA ILE A 47 -9.53 -0.44 1.91
C ILE A 47 -9.33 -1.91 1.54
N ASN A 48 -8.37 -2.60 2.19
CA ASN A 48 -8.11 -4.01 1.90
C ASN A 48 -8.74 -4.99 2.91
N GLY A 49 -9.63 -4.49 3.80
CA GLY A 49 -10.34 -5.32 4.77
C GLY A 49 -9.48 -5.86 5.91
N LEU A 50 -8.24 -5.38 6.12
CA LEU A 50 -7.42 -5.73 7.30
C LEU A 50 -7.98 -5.13 8.61
N VAL A 51 -8.74 -4.05 8.49
CA VAL A 51 -9.53 -3.47 9.57
C VAL A 51 -10.96 -3.37 9.10
N LYS A 52 -11.91 -3.75 9.95
CA LYS A 52 -13.34 -3.60 9.68
C LYS A 52 -13.83 -2.27 10.26
N PRO A 53 -14.67 -1.51 9.54
CA PRO A 53 -15.26 -0.31 10.10
C PRO A 53 -16.18 -0.66 11.27
N THR A 54 -16.18 0.14 12.33
CA THR A 54 -17.13 0.00 13.46
C THR A 54 -18.49 0.62 13.14
N SER A 55 -18.54 1.52 12.16
CA SER A 55 -19.76 2.06 11.56
C SER A 55 -19.52 2.47 10.13
N GLY A 56 -20.57 2.58 9.33
CA GLY A 56 -20.49 2.84 7.90
C GLY A 56 -19.92 1.67 7.11
N SER A 57 -19.47 1.93 5.87
CA SER A 57 -18.97 0.87 4.98
C SER A 57 -17.84 1.39 4.09
N VAL A 58 -17.04 0.45 3.56
CA VAL A 58 -16.02 0.70 2.54
C VAL A 58 -16.22 -0.29 1.41
N THR A 59 -16.25 0.20 0.17
CA THR A 59 -16.33 -0.66 -1.02
C THR A 59 -15.17 -0.42 -1.97
N VAL A 60 -14.74 -1.47 -2.65
CA VAL A 60 -13.71 -1.47 -3.67
C VAL A 60 -14.30 -2.05 -4.95
N ASP A 61 -14.47 -1.25 -6.00
CA ASP A 61 -15.22 -1.60 -7.21
C ASP A 61 -16.61 -2.22 -6.90
N GLY A 62 -17.32 -1.64 -5.93
CA GLY A 62 -18.63 -2.10 -5.48
C GLY A 62 -18.61 -3.37 -4.62
N LEU A 63 -17.44 -3.92 -4.28
CA LEU A 63 -17.28 -5.03 -3.35
C LEU A 63 -17.10 -4.47 -1.94
N ASP A 64 -18.04 -4.76 -1.03
CA ASP A 64 -17.92 -4.39 0.37
C ASP A 64 -16.74 -5.15 1.02
N THR A 65 -15.87 -4.41 1.73
CA THR A 65 -14.63 -4.98 2.31
C THR A 65 -14.86 -5.90 3.51
N VAL A 66 -16.09 -5.96 4.03
CA VAL A 66 -16.49 -6.85 5.13
C VAL A 66 -17.30 -8.03 4.59
N GLU A 67 -18.36 -7.75 3.81
CA GLU A 67 -19.28 -8.79 3.30
C GLU A 67 -18.64 -9.64 2.19
N LYS A 68 -17.77 -9.03 1.35
CA LYS A 68 -17.07 -9.66 0.25
C LYS A 68 -15.55 -9.59 0.42
N GLU A 69 -15.09 -9.80 1.65
CA GLU A 69 -13.71 -9.62 2.09
C GLU A 69 -12.68 -10.28 1.16
N GLU A 70 -12.87 -11.56 0.82
CA GLU A 70 -11.93 -12.30 -0.03
C GLU A 70 -11.84 -11.71 -1.44
N ALA A 71 -12.97 -11.35 -2.04
CA ALA A 71 -13.02 -10.77 -3.38
C ALA A 71 -12.41 -9.35 -3.41
N ALA A 72 -12.71 -8.51 -2.41
CA ALA A 72 -12.14 -7.18 -2.27
C ALA A 72 -10.62 -7.24 -2.02
N ARG A 73 -10.18 -8.16 -1.16
CA ARG A 73 -8.76 -8.40 -0.87
C ARG A 73 -8.01 -8.95 -2.10
N GLY A 74 -8.65 -9.75 -2.93
CA GLY A 74 -8.08 -10.23 -4.18
C GLY A 74 -7.73 -9.13 -5.18
N LYS A 75 -8.41 -7.97 -5.10
CA LYS A 75 -8.16 -6.78 -5.93
C LYS A 75 -7.12 -5.82 -5.34
N THR A 76 -6.77 -5.96 -4.06
CA THR A 76 -5.94 -5.00 -3.34
C THR A 76 -4.68 -5.67 -2.79
N GLY A 77 -3.53 -5.07 -3.07
CA GLY A 77 -2.25 -5.44 -2.46
C GLY A 77 -1.89 -4.45 -1.36
N PHE A 78 -1.30 -4.93 -0.26
CA PHE A 78 -0.83 -4.10 0.83
C PHE A 78 0.64 -4.40 1.15
N ILE A 79 1.49 -3.37 1.14
CA ILE A 79 2.90 -3.44 1.53
C ILE A 79 3.03 -2.73 2.88
N PHE A 80 3.46 -3.48 3.89
CA PHE A 80 3.66 -2.96 5.24
C PHE A 80 4.96 -2.15 5.36
N GLN A 81 5.02 -1.27 6.33
CA GLN A 81 6.17 -0.40 6.63
C GLN A 81 7.48 -1.18 6.81
N ASN A 82 7.42 -2.41 7.32
CA ASN A 82 8.57 -3.29 7.43
C ASN A 82 8.40 -4.49 6.49
N PRO A 83 9.04 -4.48 5.31
CA PRO A 83 8.89 -5.53 4.31
C PRO A 83 9.38 -6.90 4.77
N GLN A 84 10.37 -6.96 5.69
CA GLN A 84 10.88 -8.22 6.22
C GLN A 84 9.83 -8.98 7.04
N HIS A 85 8.93 -8.26 7.71
CA HIS A 85 7.84 -8.90 8.47
C HIS A 85 6.70 -9.40 7.57
N GLN A 86 6.69 -9.01 6.31
CA GLN A 86 5.70 -9.45 5.33
C GLN A 86 6.09 -10.76 4.65
N MET A 87 7.39 -10.97 4.45
CA MET A 87 7.91 -12.17 3.82
C MET A 87 7.84 -13.36 4.80
N ILE A 88 7.20 -14.45 4.38
CA ILE A 88 6.88 -15.62 5.20
C ILE A 88 7.93 -16.71 5.00
N LEU A 89 8.40 -16.88 3.75
CA LEU A 89 9.34 -17.92 3.39
C LEU A 89 10.78 -17.40 3.32
N PRO A 90 11.77 -18.24 3.63
CA PRO A 90 13.16 -17.80 3.73
C PRO A 90 13.82 -17.47 2.39
N ILE A 91 13.34 -18.00 1.27
CA ILE A 91 13.88 -17.81 -0.08
C ILE A 91 12.96 -16.89 -0.88
N LEU A 92 13.53 -15.85 -1.50
CA LEU A 92 12.77 -14.82 -2.20
C LEU A 92 11.79 -15.38 -3.25
N ALA A 93 12.25 -16.25 -4.16
CA ALA A 93 11.40 -16.81 -5.20
C ALA A 93 10.29 -17.72 -4.63
N GLU A 94 10.56 -18.42 -3.53
CA GLU A 94 9.56 -19.27 -2.87
C GLU A 94 8.48 -18.41 -2.21
N ASP A 95 8.86 -17.28 -1.60
CA ASP A 95 7.95 -16.34 -0.98
C ASP A 95 7.05 -15.67 -2.03
N ILE A 96 7.63 -15.20 -3.14
CA ILE A 96 6.86 -14.65 -4.26
C ILE A 96 5.86 -15.69 -4.80
N ALA A 97 6.30 -16.96 -4.97
CA ALA A 97 5.46 -18.04 -5.45
C ALA A 97 4.35 -18.44 -4.46
N PHE A 98 4.49 -18.11 -3.17
CA PHE A 98 3.57 -18.54 -2.12
C PHE A 98 2.14 -18.06 -2.34
N GLY A 99 1.97 -16.78 -2.71
CA GLY A 99 0.66 -16.21 -3.03
C GLY A 99 -0.05 -16.91 -4.19
N LEU A 100 0.71 -17.34 -5.22
CA LEU A 100 0.18 -18.06 -6.38
C LEU A 100 -0.20 -19.51 -6.03
N LYS A 101 0.59 -20.18 -5.17
CA LYS A 101 0.28 -21.52 -4.68
C LYS A 101 -1.06 -21.54 -3.93
N ASN A 102 -1.31 -20.54 -3.09
CA ASN A 102 -2.55 -20.42 -2.35
C ASN A 102 -3.79 -20.20 -3.25
N ARG A 103 -3.58 -19.72 -4.48
CA ARG A 103 -4.62 -19.60 -5.51
C ARG A 103 -4.83 -20.88 -6.32
N GLY A 104 -4.06 -21.94 -6.05
CA GLY A 104 -4.20 -23.23 -6.72
C GLY A 104 -3.73 -23.25 -8.18
N LEU A 105 -2.83 -22.32 -8.59
CA LEU A 105 -2.30 -22.30 -9.95
C LEU A 105 -1.41 -23.53 -10.22
N PRO A 106 -1.32 -23.99 -11.51
CA PRO A 106 -0.40 -25.05 -11.92
C PRO A 106 1.07 -24.64 -11.70
N ALA A 107 1.92 -25.60 -11.33
CA ALA A 107 3.35 -25.35 -11.02
C ALA A 107 4.10 -24.62 -12.15
N ALA A 108 3.85 -24.98 -13.42
CA ALA A 108 4.48 -24.34 -14.56
C ALA A 108 4.09 -22.86 -14.68
N GLU A 109 2.84 -22.52 -14.38
CA GLU A 109 2.35 -21.13 -14.38
C GLU A 109 2.91 -20.32 -13.21
N ILE A 110 2.98 -20.92 -12.02
CA ILE A 110 3.62 -20.30 -10.85
C ILE A 110 5.07 -19.94 -11.20
N THR A 111 5.84 -20.87 -11.76
CA THR A 111 7.23 -20.59 -12.17
C THR A 111 7.29 -19.43 -13.17
N ARG A 112 6.48 -19.48 -14.22
CA ARG A 112 6.44 -18.44 -15.26
C ARG A 112 6.12 -17.04 -14.69
N LEU A 113 5.12 -16.94 -13.81
CA LEU A 113 4.71 -15.67 -13.21
C LEU A 113 5.76 -15.15 -12.22
N THR A 114 6.36 -16.06 -11.43
CA THR A 114 7.43 -15.71 -10.50
C THR A 114 8.65 -15.16 -11.23
N ASP A 115 9.09 -15.84 -12.30
CA ASP A 115 10.22 -15.38 -13.11
C ASP A 115 9.92 -14.04 -13.79
N ALA A 116 8.70 -13.87 -14.31
CA ALA A 116 8.29 -12.64 -14.96
C ALA A 116 8.32 -11.44 -13.99
N VAL A 117 7.81 -11.58 -12.76
CA VAL A 117 7.82 -10.48 -11.78
C VAL A 117 9.23 -10.17 -11.28
N LEU A 118 10.07 -11.19 -11.07
CA LEU A 118 11.47 -11.02 -10.71
C LEU A 118 12.24 -10.25 -11.80
N GLN A 119 11.97 -10.53 -13.08
CA GLN A 119 12.55 -9.79 -14.21
C GLN A 119 12.01 -8.35 -14.30
N ARG A 120 10.69 -8.16 -14.12
CA ARG A 120 10.05 -6.82 -14.11
C ARG A 120 10.73 -5.87 -13.14
N PHE A 121 11.13 -6.37 -11.96
CA PHE A 121 11.79 -5.57 -10.93
C PHE A 121 13.33 -5.62 -10.96
N GLY A 122 13.93 -6.35 -11.90
CA GLY A 122 15.39 -6.46 -12.04
C GLY A 122 16.07 -7.25 -10.91
N ILE A 123 15.31 -8.05 -10.16
CA ILE A 123 15.78 -8.83 -9.01
C ILE A 123 15.88 -10.34 -9.27
N ALA A 124 15.87 -10.77 -10.53
CA ALA A 124 15.98 -12.19 -10.91
C ALA A 124 17.26 -12.85 -10.36
N HIS A 125 18.34 -12.10 -10.23
CA HIS A 125 19.61 -12.57 -9.68
C HIS A 125 19.52 -12.87 -8.15
N LEU A 126 18.47 -12.39 -7.48
CA LEU A 126 18.21 -12.59 -6.05
C LEU A 126 17.25 -13.75 -5.78
N ALA A 127 16.70 -14.41 -6.81
CA ALA A 127 15.65 -15.42 -6.69
C ALA A 127 15.94 -16.50 -5.64
N ARG A 128 17.20 -16.96 -5.54
CA ARG A 128 17.66 -18.00 -4.61
C ARG A 128 18.27 -17.46 -3.32
N ARG A 129 18.30 -16.12 -3.14
CA ARG A 129 18.81 -15.49 -1.93
C ARG A 129 17.83 -15.65 -0.78
N ARG A 130 18.39 -15.71 0.42
CA ARG A 130 17.58 -15.67 1.64
C ARG A 130 17.14 -14.23 1.90
N VAL A 131 15.88 -14.06 2.33
CA VAL A 131 15.27 -12.75 2.58
C VAL A 131 16.10 -11.88 3.55
N HIS A 132 16.68 -12.48 4.60
CA HIS A 132 17.50 -11.77 5.57
C HIS A 132 18.90 -11.35 5.05
N GLU A 133 19.32 -11.83 3.88
CA GLU A 133 20.57 -11.44 3.21
C GLU A 133 20.37 -10.25 2.25
N LEU A 134 19.13 -9.85 2.02
CA LEU A 134 18.77 -8.77 1.10
C LEU A 134 19.01 -7.41 1.76
N SER A 135 19.50 -6.44 0.99
CA SER A 135 19.53 -5.03 1.41
C SER A 135 18.10 -4.48 1.60
N GLY A 136 17.97 -3.33 2.27
CA GLY A 136 16.67 -2.70 2.49
C GLY A 136 15.88 -2.45 1.19
N GLY A 137 16.55 -1.95 0.14
CA GLY A 137 15.92 -1.73 -1.16
C GLY A 137 15.54 -3.03 -1.89
N GLU A 138 16.38 -4.07 -1.81
CA GLU A 138 16.07 -5.39 -2.37
C GLU A 138 14.89 -6.05 -1.65
N ASN A 139 14.82 -5.94 -0.31
CA ASN A 139 13.69 -6.40 0.49
C ASN A 139 12.39 -5.67 0.08
N GLN A 140 12.46 -4.35 -0.11
CA GLN A 140 11.30 -3.57 -0.53
C GLN A 140 10.81 -3.99 -1.92
N LEU A 141 11.72 -4.17 -2.89
CA LEU A 141 11.36 -4.69 -4.22
C LEU A 141 10.80 -6.11 -4.15
N GLY A 142 11.38 -6.96 -3.31
CA GLY A 142 10.88 -8.33 -3.07
C GLY A 142 9.46 -8.33 -2.53
N ALA A 143 9.17 -7.48 -1.53
CA ALA A 143 7.82 -7.33 -0.96
C ALA A 143 6.80 -6.80 -1.99
N ILE A 144 7.20 -5.83 -2.82
CA ILE A 144 6.37 -5.34 -3.92
C ILE A 144 6.10 -6.47 -4.93
N ALA A 145 7.13 -7.24 -5.31
CA ALA A 145 7.01 -8.36 -6.24
C ALA A 145 6.10 -9.47 -5.70
N SER A 146 6.21 -9.83 -4.40
CA SER A 146 5.41 -10.89 -3.77
C SER A 146 3.92 -10.56 -3.72
N VAL A 147 3.58 -9.26 -3.68
CA VAL A 147 2.19 -8.81 -3.74
C VAL A 147 1.72 -8.69 -5.19
N LEU A 148 2.49 -8.03 -6.06
CA LEU A 148 2.09 -7.77 -7.44
C LEU A 148 2.00 -9.02 -8.32
N VAL A 149 2.72 -10.09 -7.99
CA VAL A 149 2.62 -11.38 -8.71
C VAL A 149 1.21 -11.94 -8.68
N THR A 150 0.41 -11.60 -7.67
CA THR A 150 -0.99 -12.01 -7.55
C THR A 150 -1.95 -11.19 -8.42
N GLY A 151 -1.48 -10.14 -9.10
CA GLY A 151 -2.27 -9.33 -10.03
C GLY A 151 -3.35 -8.46 -9.35
N PRO A 152 -3.03 -7.70 -8.29
CA PRO A 152 -3.97 -6.75 -7.73
C PRO A 152 -4.15 -5.55 -8.67
N ASP A 153 -5.33 -4.93 -8.65
CA ASP A 153 -5.62 -3.70 -9.40
C ASP A 153 -5.14 -2.44 -8.63
N LEU A 154 -5.06 -2.54 -7.28
CA LEU A 154 -4.61 -1.49 -6.37
C LEU A 154 -3.44 -1.97 -5.52
N LEU A 155 -2.41 -1.15 -5.39
CA LEU A 155 -1.33 -1.35 -4.45
C LEU A 155 -1.33 -0.23 -3.40
N ILE A 156 -1.36 -0.61 -2.13
CA ILE A 156 -1.24 0.29 -0.98
C ILE A 156 0.15 0.08 -0.38
N LEU A 157 0.92 1.16 -0.24
CA LEU A 157 2.25 1.13 0.36
C LEU A 157 2.28 1.99 1.62
N ASP A 158 2.62 1.39 2.74
CA ASP A 158 2.75 2.08 4.02
C ASP A 158 4.24 2.38 4.29
N GLU A 159 4.63 3.66 4.14
CA GLU A 159 5.99 4.17 4.34
C GLU A 159 7.07 3.44 3.49
N PRO A 160 6.91 3.32 2.16
CA PRO A 160 7.76 2.45 1.32
C PRO A 160 9.22 2.87 1.22
N THR A 161 9.56 4.11 1.56
CA THR A 161 10.92 4.65 1.50
C THR A 161 11.58 4.78 2.88
N ASN A 162 10.88 4.37 3.94
CA ASN A 162 11.38 4.49 5.31
C ASN A 162 12.66 3.64 5.51
N GLN A 163 13.66 4.21 6.21
CA GLN A 163 14.94 3.58 6.51
C GLN A 163 15.79 3.18 5.29
N LEU A 164 15.46 3.65 4.10
CA LEU A 164 16.26 3.46 2.91
C LEU A 164 17.31 4.57 2.74
N ASP A 165 18.48 4.21 2.27
CA ASP A 165 19.46 5.19 1.80
C ASP A 165 18.97 5.90 0.52
N LEU A 166 19.64 6.99 0.14
CA LEU A 166 19.22 7.82 -1.01
C LEU A 166 19.12 7.04 -2.33
N ARG A 167 20.03 6.07 -2.55
CA ARG A 167 20.03 5.27 -3.77
C ARG A 167 18.84 4.32 -3.83
N ASN A 168 18.58 3.61 -2.74
CA ASN A 168 17.48 2.68 -2.62
C ASN A 168 16.14 3.42 -2.62
N ARG A 169 16.07 4.60 -1.96
CA ARG A 169 14.90 5.47 -2.01
C ARG A 169 14.56 5.86 -3.46
N ALA A 170 15.52 6.40 -4.22
CA ALA A 170 15.32 6.77 -5.62
C ALA A 170 14.93 5.57 -6.51
N LEU A 171 15.38 4.35 -6.17
CA LEU A 171 14.97 3.13 -6.85
C LEU A 171 13.50 2.84 -6.60
N ILE A 172 13.03 2.89 -5.35
CA ILE A 172 11.63 2.64 -4.98
C ILE A 172 10.71 3.72 -5.56
N GLU A 173 11.10 5.00 -5.53
CA GLU A 173 10.35 6.10 -6.15
C GLU A 173 10.10 5.84 -7.64
N ARG A 174 11.17 5.49 -8.39
CA ARG A 174 11.04 5.14 -9.81
C ARG A 174 10.19 3.90 -10.04
N THR A 175 10.31 2.91 -9.16
CA THR A 175 9.50 1.70 -9.23
C THR A 175 8.02 2.04 -9.06
N ILE A 176 7.65 2.83 -8.05
CA ILE A 176 6.26 3.26 -7.80
C ILE A 176 5.72 4.07 -8.99
N ALA A 177 6.53 4.98 -9.54
CA ALA A 177 6.14 5.79 -10.70
C ALA A 177 5.85 4.95 -11.95
N ALA A 178 6.59 3.85 -12.14
CA ALA A 178 6.47 2.94 -13.28
C ALA A 178 5.37 1.88 -13.16
N LEU A 179 4.68 1.79 -12.02
CA LEU A 179 3.60 0.82 -11.82
C LEU A 179 2.40 1.16 -12.70
N ASP A 180 1.79 0.15 -13.32
CA ASP A 180 0.55 0.30 -14.09
C ASP A 180 -0.69 0.32 -13.19
N GLU A 181 -0.61 -0.31 -12.06
CA GLU A 181 -1.64 -0.42 -11.03
C GLU A 181 -1.99 0.96 -10.43
N GLN A 182 -3.19 1.11 -9.89
CA GLN A 182 -3.52 2.24 -9.03
C GLN A 182 -2.68 2.15 -7.75
N VAL A 183 -2.18 3.28 -7.25
CA VAL A 183 -1.30 3.27 -6.07
C VAL A 183 -1.78 4.27 -5.04
N ILE A 184 -1.84 3.81 -3.79
CA ILE A 184 -1.98 4.66 -2.60
C ILE A 184 -0.68 4.56 -1.80
N VAL A 185 -0.04 5.70 -1.53
CA VAL A 185 1.19 5.75 -0.73
C VAL A 185 0.92 6.53 0.55
N ILE A 186 1.11 5.88 1.69
CA ILE A 186 1.17 6.55 2.98
C ILE A 186 2.64 6.92 3.21
N THR A 187 2.91 8.19 3.47
CA THR A 187 4.30 8.62 3.69
C THR A 187 4.39 9.93 4.44
N HIS A 188 5.52 10.13 5.11
CA HIS A 188 5.98 11.44 5.60
C HIS A 188 6.98 12.09 4.63
N ASP A 189 7.38 11.36 3.59
CA ASP A 189 8.25 11.82 2.53
C ASP A 189 7.45 12.58 1.46
N LEU A 190 7.42 13.89 1.60
CA LEU A 190 6.61 14.76 0.74
C LEU A 190 7.08 14.75 -0.71
N SER A 191 8.40 14.58 -0.96
CA SER A 191 8.94 14.58 -2.32
C SER A 191 8.44 13.40 -3.15
N LEU A 192 8.16 12.25 -2.53
CA LEU A 192 7.62 11.07 -3.20
C LEU A 192 6.26 11.32 -3.84
N ILE A 193 5.45 12.23 -3.25
CA ILE A 193 4.06 12.44 -3.64
C ILE A 193 3.79 13.79 -4.34
N GLU A 194 4.82 14.61 -4.55
CA GLU A 194 4.67 15.93 -5.19
C GLU A 194 4.04 15.88 -6.59
N HIS A 195 4.19 14.76 -7.28
CA HIS A 195 3.67 14.54 -8.64
C HIS A 195 2.46 13.60 -8.70
N PHE A 196 1.84 13.31 -7.55
CA PHE A 196 0.66 12.47 -7.50
C PHE A 196 -0.59 13.25 -7.93
N ASP A 197 -1.65 12.54 -8.28
CA ASP A 197 -2.90 13.14 -8.76
C ASP A 197 -3.66 13.82 -7.62
N ARG A 198 -3.60 13.24 -6.41
CA ARG A 198 -4.35 13.69 -5.23
C ARG A 198 -3.61 13.35 -3.95
N VAL A 199 -3.72 14.21 -2.96
CA VAL A 199 -3.16 14.00 -1.62
C VAL A 199 -4.24 14.19 -0.57
N LEU A 200 -4.31 13.26 0.37
CA LEU A 200 -5.18 13.25 1.54
C LEU A 200 -4.35 13.56 2.78
N LEU A 201 -4.75 14.55 3.55
CA LEU A 201 -4.12 14.89 4.82
C LEU A 201 -5.01 14.45 5.97
N PHE A 202 -4.50 13.55 6.80
CA PHE A 202 -5.15 13.14 8.04
C PHE A 202 -4.55 13.86 9.26
N HIS A 203 -5.43 14.35 10.14
CA HIS A 203 -5.08 14.93 11.42
C HIS A 203 -6.11 14.48 12.47
N GLU A 204 -5.64 13.96 13.59
CA GLU A 204 -6.48 13.47 14.70
C GLU A 204 -7.65 12.57 14.26
N GLY A 205 -7.38 11.62 13.38
CA GLY A 205 -8.40 10.68 12.87
C GLY A 205 -9.40 11.30 11.88
N ARG A 206 -9.19 12.52 11.40
CA ARG A 206 -10.05 13.23 10.45
C ARG A 206 -9.33 13.55 9.15
N LEU A 207 -10.06 13.59 8.06
CA LEU A 207 -9.57 14.14 6.80
C LEU A 207 -9.54 15.67 6.92
N ALA A 208 -8.34 16.22 7.12
CA ALA A 208 -8.13 17.66 7.36
C ALA A 208 -8.00 18.45 6.04
N ALA A 209 -7.43 17.83 5.00
CA ALA A 209 -7.38 18.42 3.66
C ALA A 209 -7.38 17.31 2.60
N ASP A 210 -7.87 17.67 1.40
CA ASP A 210 -8.04 16.78 0.27
C ASP A 210 -7.90 17.58 -1.03
N GLY A 211 -7.01 17.19 -1.92
CA GLY A 211 -6.82 17.88 -3.18
C GLY A 211 -5.44 17.71 -3.82
N PRO A 212 -5.05 18.64 -4.70
CA PRO A 212 -3.75 18.63 -5.36
C PRO A 212 -2.58 18.65 -4.37
N PRO A 213 -1.44 17.97 -4.68
CA PRO A 213 -0.30 17.85 -3.79
C PRO A 213 0.17 19.16 -3.17
N GLY A 214 0.46 20.18 -3.96
CA GLY A 214 1.03 21.43 -3.49
C GLY A 214 0.19 22.06 -2.35
N ARG A 215 -1.11 22.26 -2.58
CA ARG A 215 -2.01 22.85 -1.58
C ARG A 215 -2.12 22.00 -0.30
N THR A 216 -2.22 20.68 -0.45
CA THR A 216 -2.40 19.78 0.69
C THR A 216 -1.10 19.65 1.50
N ILE A 217 0.05 19.63 0.83
CA ILE A 217 1.37 19.64 1.47
C ILE A 217 1.61 20.94 2.24
N ASP A 218 1.22 22.10 1.70
CA ASP A 218 1.35 23.38 2.40
C ASP A 218 0.47 23.44 3.67
N THR A 219 -0.75 22.90 3.59
CA THR A 219 -1.61 22.73 4.77
C THR A 219 -0.96 21.83 5.83
N TYR A 220 -0.33 20.74 5.40
CA TYR A 220 0.39 19.82 6.30
C TYR A 220 1.57 20.52 6.99
N ARG A 221 2.39 21.28 6.25
CA ARG A 221 3.51 22.04 6.83
C ARG A 221 3.02 23.02 7.91
N GLY A 222 1.90 23.68 7.68
CA GLY A 222 1.28 24.57 8.68
C GLY A 222 0.87 23.84 9.97
N ILE A 223 0.32 22.61 9.86
CA ILE A 223 -0.05 21.79 11.02
C ILE A 223 1.19 21.21 11.71
N ALA A 224 2.21 20.82 10.96
CA ALA A 224 3.44 20.24 11.48
C ALA A 224 4.38 21.30 12.11
N GLY A 225 4.14 22.58 11.90
CA GLY A 225 4.98 23.67 12.42
C GLY A 225 6.30 23.83 11.64
N CYS A 226 6.31 23.48 10.34
CA CYS A 226 7.50 23.53 9.46
C CYS A 226 7.37 24.62 8.41
#